data_541a64fc2e9ea98fb31152726e780605
#
_entry.id   541a64fc2e9ea98fb31152726e780605
#
_cell.length_a   1.000
_cell.length_b   1.000
_cell.length_c   1.000
_cell.angle_alpha   90.00
_cell.angle_beta   90.00
_cell.angle_gamma   90.00
#
_symmetry.space_group_name_H-M   'P 1'
#
loop_
_entity.id
_entity.type
_entity.pdbx_description
1 polymer ?
#
loop_
_entity_poly.entity_id
_entity_poly.type
_entity_poly.pdbx_seq_one_letter_code
_entity_poly.pdbx_strand_id
1 'polypeptide(L)'
;DEVVEISALGIDVQVGMALYTGLIDPVEAVVKSVKFHADGLVPTVVQDFSGQVLMVAYSTAESLTRALREGKGIYYSRSRSEIWEKGLSSGNVQQLISCRVDCDRDCLLFTVVQNRAACHNDTYSCFGAASADRKFSMHELFETLQSRKAEPPSKSYTQTLFADRRLLLKKIMEEAYEVVSHSSKDNLRWEIADLLYFASVLAVDEGV
;
A
#
# COMPACT_ATOMS: atom_id res chain seq x y z
N ASP A 1 31.63 0.04 0.81
CA ASP A 1 30.50 -0.86 1.09
C ASP A 1 30.13 -1.58 -0.20
N GLU A 2 30.57 -2.82 -0.34
CA GLU A 2 30.50 -3.61 -1.58
C GLU A 2 29.07 -3.66 -2.18
N VAL A 3 28.02 -3.71 -1.36
CA VAL A 3 26.63 -3.73 -1.83
C VAL A 3 26.33 -2.46 -2.62
N VAL A 4 26.72 -1.29 -2.11
CA VAL A 4 26.47 0.01 -2.76
C VAL A 4 27.31 0.14 -4.02
N GLU A 5 28.57 -0.30 -4.01
CA GLU A 5 29.49 -0.26 -5.15
C GLU A 5 28.98 -1.17 -6.30
N ILE A 6 28.58 -2.40 -5.98
CA ILE A 6 28.06 -3.35 -7.00
C ILE A 6 26.72 -2.87 -7.54
N SER A 7 25.80 -2.39 -6.69
CA SER A 7 24.53 -1.82 -7.12
C SER A 7 24.73 -0.57 -7.99
N ALA A 8 25.82 0.18 -7.80
CA ALA A 8 26.16 1.34 -8.64
C ALA A 8 26.49 0.95 -10.09
N LEU A 9 26.88 -0.30 -10.32
CA LEU A 9 27.14 -0.85 -11.66
C LEU A 9 25.85 -1.37 -12.35
N GLY A 10 24.68 -1.22 -11.73
CA GLY A 10 23.41 -1.75 -12.25
C GLY A 10 23.27 -3.27 -12.09
N ILE A 11 24.01 -3.87 -11.16
CA ILE A 11 24.01 -5.31 -10.87
C ILE A 11 23.19 -5.56 -9.60
N ASP A 12 22.26 -6.51 -9.66
CA ASP A 12 21.49 -6.95 -8.49
C ASP A 12 22.42 -7.67 -7.50
N VAL A 13 22.30 -7.33 -6.23
CA VAL A 13 23.10 -7.92 -5.15
C VAL A 13 22.21 -8.82 -4.29
N GLN A 14 22.57 -10.10 -4.22
CA GLN A 14 21.96 -11.01 -3.26
C GLN A 14 22.76 -11.01 -1.96
N VAL A 15 22.14 -10.59 -0.88
CA VAL A 15 22.75 -10.55 0.46
C VAL A 15 22.18 -11.71 1.29
N GLY A 16 23.07 -12.56 1.82
CA GLY A 16 22.74 -13.73 2.62
C GLY A 16 23.10 -13.55 4.10
N MET A 17 24.03 -14.36 4.58
CA MET A 17 24.44 -14.42 6.00
C MET A 17 24.86 -13.08 6.61
N ALA A 18 25.37 -12.14 5.83
CA ALA A 18 25.78 -10.83 6.30
C ALA A 18 24.62 -10.02 6.92
N LEU A 19 23.38 -10.23 6.49
CA LEU A 19 22.19 -9.67 7.13
C LEU A 19 21.93 -10.30 8.49
N TYR A 20 21.95 -11.63 8.56
CA TYR A 20 21.64 -12.37 9.79
C TYR A 20 22.71 -12.21 10.87
N THR A 21 23.95 -11.99 10.48
CA THR A 21 25.08 -11.75 11.38
C THR A 21 25.27 -10.30 11.77
N GLY A 22 24.45 -9.38 11.20
CA GLY A 22 24.55 -7.94 11.47
C GLY A 22 25.77 -7.26 10.84
N LEU A 23 26.45 -7.91 9.90
CA LEU A 23 27.58 -7.30 9.17
C LEU A 23 27.11 -6.22 8.19
N ILE A 24 25.85 -6.29 7.75
CA ILE A 24 25.21 -5.28 6.91
C ILE A 24 23.93 -4.82 7.60
N ASP A 25 23.81 -3.52 7.87
CA ASP A 25 22.56 -2.88 8.25
C ASP A 25 21.78 -2.57 6.95
N PRO A 26 20.61 -3.22 6.71
CA PRO A 26 19.85 -3.02 5.47
C PRO A 26 19.35 -1.58 5.32
N VAL A 27 19.05 -0.89 6.43
CA VAL A 27 18.62 0.52 6.39
C VAL A 27 19.76 1.42 5.92
N GLU A 28 20.96 1.23 6.48
CA GLU A 28 22.12 1.98 6.03
C GLU A 28 22.48 1.70 4.57
N ALA A 29 22.36 0.44 4.13
CA ALA A 29 22.65 0.07 2.75
C ALA A 29 21.68 0.78 1.78
N VAL A 30 20.39 0.81 2.10
CA VAL A 30 19.38 1.54 1.31
C VAL A 30 19.69 3.04 1.29
N VAL A 31 19.93 3.66 2.45
CA VAL A 31 20.20 5.11 2.54
C VAL A 31 21.45 5.50 1.75
N LYS A 32 22.52 4.70 1.85
CA LYS A 32 23.77 4.92 1.10
C LYS A 32 23.64 4.70 -0.40
N SER A 33 22.64 3.93 -0.86
CA SER A 33 22.39 3.72 -2.28
C SER A 33 21.68 4.89 -2.95
N VAL A 34 21.03 5.78 -2.19
CA VAL A 34 20.27 6.94 -2.69
C VAL A 34 21.22 8.08 -3.09
N LYS A 35 20.99 8.65 -4.24
CA LYS A 35 21.68 9.87 -4.72
C LYS A 35 20.88 11.10 -4.27
N PHE A 36 21.26 11.65 -3.13
CA PHE A 36 20.69 12.91 -2.67
C PHE A 36 21.17 14.08 -3.56
N HIS A 37 20.28 15.04 -3.81
CA HIS A 37 20.63 16.28 -4.50
C HIS A 37 21.65 17.10 -3.69
N ALA A 38 22.20 18.18 -4.28
CA ALA A 38 23.21 19.00 -3.64
C ALA A 38 22.74 19.67 -2.33
N ASP A 39 21.43 19.84 -2.16
CA ASP A 39 20.78 20.32 -0.92
C ASP A 39 20.53 19.21 0.12
N GLY A 40 20.98 18.01 -0.15
CA GLY A 40 20.80 16.85 0.73
C GLY A 40 19.39 16.24 0.70
N LEU A 41 18.56 16.62 -0.27
CA LEU A 41 17.18 16.14 -0.39
C LEU A 41 17.02 15.14 -1.52
N VAL A 42 16.03 14.26 -1.38
CA VAL A 42 15.55 13.38 -2.43
C VAL A 42 14.02 13.48 -2.51
N PRO A 43 13.42 13.62 -3.71
CA PRO A 43 11.97 13.55 -3.87
C PRO A 43 11.46 12.18 -3.41
N THR A 44 10.31 12.20 -2.73
CA THR A 44 9.68 10.99 -2.21
C THR A 44 8.21 10.99 -2.66
N VAL A 45 7.91 10.15 -3.63
CA VAL A 45 6.53 9.88 -4.06
C VAL A 45 5.91 8.92 -3.07
N VAL A 46 4.70 9.22 -2.62
CA VAL A 46 3.98 8.40 -1.65
C VAL A 46 2.70 7.89 -2.29
N GLN A 47 2.52 6.58 -2.29
CA GLN A 47 1.34 5.88 -2.79
C GLN A 47 0.75 4.96 -1.73
N ASP A 48 -0.52 4.58 -1.90
CA ASP A 48 -1.15 3.51 -1.14
C ASP A 48 -0.94 2.13 -1.80
N PHE A 49 -1.52 1.08 -1.20
CA PHE A 49 -1.44 -0.29 -1.73
C PHE A 49 -2.06 -0.47 -3.12
N SER A 50 -3.01 0.38 -3.51
CA SER A 50 -3.63 0.33 -4.82
C SER A 50 -2.76 0.97 -5.91
N GLY A 51 -1.62 1.58 -5.51
CA GLY A 51 -0.77 2.36 -6.38
C GLY A 51 -1.29 3.79 -6.63
N GLN A 52 -2.33 4.23 -5.88
CA GLN A 52 -2.79 5.60 -5.98
C GLN A 52 -1.77 6.54 -5.32
N VAL A 53 -1.25 7.50 -6.09
CA VAL A 53 -0.34 8.51 -5.55
C VAL A 53 -1.11 9.42 -4.58
N LEU A 54 -0.61 9.53 -3.37
CA LEU A 54 -1.21 10.30 -2.29
C LEU A 54 -0.62 11.71 -2.21
N MET A 55 0.69 11.81 -2.25
CA MET A 55 1.42 13.08 -2.12
C MET A 55 2.85 12.94 -2.63
N VAL A 56 3.53 14.07 -2.81
CA VAL A 56 4.97 14.14 -2.98
C VAL A 56 5.56 14.88 -1.78
N ALA A 57 6.59 14.31 -1.19
CA ALA A 57 7.37 14.87 -0.10
C ALA A 57 8.86 14.89 -0.46
N TYR A 58 9.68 15.29 0.48
CA TYR A 58 11.14 15.22 0.38
C TYR A 58 11.69 14.45 1.58
N SER A 59 12.80 13.75 1.37
CA SER A 59 13.52 13.05 2.43
C SER A 59 14.97 13.50 2.46
N THR A 60 15.52 13.59 3.66
CA THR A 60 16.96 13.62 3.93
C THR A 60 17.43 12.22 4.27
N ALA A 61 18.74 11.97 4.31
CA ALA A 61 19.29 10.70 4.79
C ALA A 61 18.79 10.34 6.20
N GLU A 62 18.66 11.33 7.08
CA GLU A 62 18.14 11.15 8.45
C GLU A 62 16.65 10.79 8.45
N SER A 63 15.79 11.55 7.74
CA SER A 63 14.37 11.25 7.71
C SER A 63 14.07 9.90 7.06
N LEU A 64 14.83 9.51 6.02
CA LEU A 64 14.74 8.20 5.39
C LEU A 64 15.14 7.08 6.36
N THR A 65 16.26 7.25 7.06
CA THR A 65 16.69 6.29 8.10
C THR A 65 15.61 6.08 9.15
N ARG A 66 15.03 7.17 9.65
CA ARG A 66 13.95 7.11 10.64
C ARG A 66 12.69 6.45 10.06
N ALA A 67 12.29 6.82 8.86
CA ALA A 67 11.11 6.24 8.21
C ALA A 67 11.23 4.71 8.09
N LEU A 68 12.40 4.22 7.65
CA LEU A 68 12.68 2.79 7.50
C LEU A 68 12.75 2.04 8.83
N ARG A 69 13.34 2.64 9.86
CA ARG A 69 13.49 2.01 11.19
C ARG A 69 12.19 2.01 11.99
N GLU A 70 11.41 3.09 11.90
CA GLU A 70 10.18 3.25 12.66
C GLU A 70 8.94 2.69 11.93
N GLY A 71 9.05 2.38 10.61
CA GLY A 71 7.92 1.92 9.80
C GLY A 71 6.84 2.99 9.62
N LYS A 72 7.23 4.27 9.54
CA LYS A 72 6.31 5.41 9.51
C LYS A 72 6.58 6.34 8.33
N GLY A 73 5.56 7.11 7.93
CA GLY A 73 5.71 8.21 7.00
C GLY A 73 6.44 9.38 7.66
N ILE A 74 7.77 9.42 7.56
CA ILE A 74 8.63 10.48 8.09
C ILE A 74 9.36 11.14 6.93
N TYR A 75 9.28 12.46 6.85
CA TYR A 75 9.71 13.26 5.73
C TYR A 75 10.47 14.50 6.20
N TYR A 76 11.00 15.25 5.23
CA TYR A 76 11.60 16.57 5.47
C TYR A 76 10.72 17.70 4.89
N SER A 77 10.42 18.69 5.69
CA SER A 77 9.69 19.88 5.28
C SER A 77 10.64 20.96 4.81
N ARG A 78 10.63 21.28 3.51
CA ARG A 78 11.47 22.34 2.94
C ARG A 78 11.12 23.73 3.48
N SER A 79 9.83 24.00 3.71
CA SER A 79 9.37 25.31 4.21
C SER A 79 9.69 25.58 5.67
N ARG A 80 9.74 24.49 6.49
CA ARG A 80 10.04 24.57 7.93
C ARG A 80 11.48 24.21 8.25
N SER A 81 12.19 23.65 7.27
CA SER A 81 13.56 23.13 7.43
C SER A 81 13.70 22.13 8.58
N GLU A 82 12.72 21.22 8.72
CA GLU A 82 12.67 20.22 9.79
C GLU A 82 12.15 18.86 9.31
N ILE A 83 12.53 17.82 10.03
CA ILE A 83 11.95 16.49 9.86
C ILE A 83 10.57 16.47 10.52
N TRP A 84 9.59 15.87 9.86
CA TRP A 84 8.24 15.75 10.38
C TRP A 84 7.65 14.35 10.14
N GLU A 85 6.88 13.87 11.10
CA GLU A 85 6.11 12.63 11.00
C GLU A 85 4.69 12.97 10.54
N LYS A 86 4.25 12.28 9.48
CA LYS A 86 2.91 12.48 8.92
C LYS A 86 1.84 12.05 9.92
N GLY A 87 0.94 12.96 10.19
CA GLY A 87 -0.20 12.72 11.08
C GLY A 87 0.08 12.86 12.57
N LEU A 88 1.29 13.22 13.00
CA LEU A 88 1.61 13.36 14.42
C LEU A 88 0.65 14.30 15.17
N SER A 89 0.22 15.39 14.55
CA SER A 89 -0.74 16.36 15.15
C SER A 89 -2.20 16.14 14.69
N SER A 90 -2.42 15.65 13.45
CA SER A 90 -3.77 15.53 12.87
C SER A 90 -4.41 14.15 13.06
N GLY A 91 -3.64 13.14 13.45
CA GLY A 91 -4.07 11.74 13.47
C GLY A 91 -4.10 11.07 12.09
N ASN A 92 -3.80 11.80 11.01
CA ASN A 92 -3.75 11.26 9.64
C ASN A 92 -2.40 10.58 9.37
N VAL A 93 -2.11 9.54 10.15
CA VAL A 93 -0.81 8.84 10.15
C VAL A 93 -0.60 7.99 8.90
N GLN A 94 0.67 7.71 8.61
CA GLN A 94 1.09 6.79 7.56
C GLN A 94 1.96 5.69 8.16
N GLN A 95 1.59 4.44 7.92
CA GLN A 95 2.44 3.28 8.18
C GLN A 95 3.21 2.98 6.89
N LEU A 96 4.54 3.01 6.95
CA LEU A 96 5.40 2.66 5.81
C LEU A 96 5.46 1.13 5.66
N ILE A 97 5.12 0.65 4.48
CA ILE A 97 5.14 -0.79 4.16
C ILE A 97 6.36 -1.14 3.32
N SER A 98 6.67 -0.31 2.33
CA SER A 98 7.86 -0.51 1.50
C SER A 98 8.44 0.80 1.01
N CYS A 99 9.74 0.78 0.78
CA CYS A 99 10.50 1.84 0.13
C CYS A 99 11.19 1.24 -1.10
N ARG A 100 11.03 1.89 -2.24
CA ARG A 100 11.73 1.57 -3.48
C ARG A 100 12.54 2.78 -3.92
N VAL A 101 13.71 2.53 -4.47
CA VAL A 101 14.55 3.54 -5.11
C VAL A 101 14.35 3.40 -6.61
N ASP A 102 14.28 4.49 -7.35
CA ASP A 102 14.13 4.44 -8.80
C ASP A 102 15.41 4.00 -9.52
N CYS A 103 15.38 3.95 -10.86
CA CYS A 103 16.44 3.33 -11.66
C CYS A 103 17.79 4.08 -11.63
N ASP A 104 17.78 5.40 -11.47
CA ASP A 104 18.98 6.25 -11.37
C ASP A 104 19.26 6.72 -9.95
N ARG A 105 18.41 6.31 -8.99
CA ARG A 105 18.56 6.41 -7.54
C ARG A 105 18.42 7.82 -6.97
N ASP A 106 17.70 8.68 -7.65
CA ASP A 106 17.46 10.07 -7.25
C ASP A 106 16.00 10.37 -6.86
N CYS A 107 15.14 9.32 -6.78
CA CYS A 107 13.77 9.41 -6.32
C CYS A 107 13.39 8.20 -5.46
N LEU A 108 12.52 8.41 -4.47
CA LEU A 108 11.96 7.35 -3.62
C LEU A 108 10.48 7.14 -3.90
N LEU A 109 10.05 5.89 -3.89
CA LEU A 109 8.65 5.50 -3.86
C LEU A 109 8.33 4.82 -2.53
N PHE A 110 7.54 5.47 -1.70
CA PHE A 110 6.98 4.91 -0.47
C PHE A 110 5.60 4.33 -0.75
N THR A 111 5.39 3.07 -0.39
CA THR A 111 4.05 2.49 -0.29
C THR A 111 3.63 2.49 1.17
N VAL A 112 2.47 3.08 1.46
CA VAL A 112 2.01 3.29 2.84
C VAL A 112 0.57 2.82 3.03
N VAL A 113 0.23 2.47 4.28
CA VAL A 113 -1.16 2.47 4.73
C VAL A 113 -1.47 3.87 5.22
N GLN A 114 -2.37 4.57 4.51
CA GLN A 114 -2.82 5.91 4.88
C GLN A 114 -4.05 5.83 5.77
N ASN A 115 -3.97 6.41 6.98
CA ASN A 115 -5.15 6.61 7.80
C ASN A 115 -5.79 7.96 7.47
N ARG A 116 -7.04 7.96 7.01
CA ARG A 116 -7.79 9.15 6.58
C ARG A 116 -7.10 9.93 5.44
N ALA A 117 -7.06 11.26 5.53
CA ALA A 117 -6.57 12.15 4.49
C ALA A 117 -5.04 12.28 4.45
N ALA A 118 -4.44 12.14 3.27
CA ALA A 118 -3.03 12.51 3.09
C ALA A 118 -2.85 14.01 2.90
N CYS A 119 -3.82 14.70 2.31
CA CYS A 119 -3.76 16.13 2.02
C CYS A 119 -4.18 16.98 3.23
N HIS A 120 -3.61 18.17 3.37
CA HIS A 120 -4.00 19.18 4.38
C HIS A 120 -5.40 19.78 4.13
N ASN A 121 -5.96 19.59 2.93
CA ASN A 121 -7.33 19.98 2.57
C ASN A 121 -8.36 18.87 2.87
N ASP A 122 -8.03 17.90 3.72
CA ASP A 122 -8.87 16.77 4.10
C ASP A 122 -9.28 15.87 2.90
N THR A 123 -8.49 15.85 1.82
CA THR A 123 -8.66 14.91 0.72
C THR A 123 -7.71 13.72 0.88
N TYR A 124 -8.14 12.54 0.41
CA TYR A 124 -7.34 11.32 0.52
C TYR A 124 -6.00 11.45 -0.21
N SER A 125 -5.97 12.14 -1.36
CA SER A 125 -4.78 12.41 -2.15
C SER A 125 -4.64 13.91 -2.42
N CYS A 126 -3.41 14.41 -2.52
CA CYS A 126 -3.12 15.78 -2.99
C CYS A 126 -3.44 15.96 -4.49
N PHE A 127 -3.62 14.88 -5.24
CA PHE A 127 -3.84 14.88 -6.69
C PHE A 127 -5.27 14.54 -7.11
N GLY A 128 -6.16 14.27 -6.16
CA GLY A 128 -7.53 13.87 -6.44
C GLY A 128 -8.54 14.97 -6.13
N ALA A 129 -9.62 15.05 -6.93
CA ALA A 129 -10.76 15.88 -6.60
C ALA A 129 -11.47 15.31 -5.36
N ALA A 130 -11.57 16.14 -4.34
CA ALA A 130 -12.61 16.20 -3.33
C ALA A 130 -13.35 14.91 -2.96
N SER A 131 -12.70 13.90 -2.45
CA SER A 131 -13.31 13.06 -1.43
C SER A 131 -12.22 12.38 -0.62
N ALA A 132 -12.37 12.44 0.71
CA ALA A 132 -11.67 11.55 1.62
C ALA A 132 -12.10 10.09 1.40
N ASP A 133 -12.98 9.85 0.45
CA ASP A 133 -13.47 8.53 0.10
C ASP A 133 -12.40 7.83 -0.72
N ARG A 134 -11.75 6.90 -0.09
CA ARG A 134 -10.93 5.89 -0.74
C ARG A 134 -11.70 5.34 -1.94
N LYS A 135 -11.11 5.38 -3.14
CA LYS A 135 -11.68 4.61 -4.24
C LYS A 135 -11.65 3.15 -3.85
N PHE A 136 -12.75 2.44 -4.05
CA PHE A 136 -12.84 1.00 -3.85
C PHE A 136 -11.62 0.29 -4.46
N SER A 137 -10.99 -0.56 -3.68
CA SER A 137 -9.94 -1.45 -4.15
C SER A 137 -10.24 -2.89 -3.73
N MET A 138 -9.74 -3.85 -4.50
CA MET A 138 -9.85 -5.27 -4.12
C MET A 138 -9.20 -5.55 -2.76
N HIS A 139 -8.13 -4.85 -2.42
CA HIS A 139 -7.49 -4.95 -1.11
C HIS A 139 -8.44 -4.56 0.03
N GLU A 140 -9.16 -3.45 -0.10
CA GLU A 140 -10.17 -3.04 0.90
C GLU A 140 -11.33 -4.02 1.02
N LEU A 141 -11.72 -4.64 -0.09
CA LEU A 141 -12.71 -5.70 -0.05
C LEU A 141 -12.17 -6.88 0.77
N PHE A 142 -10.93 -7.32 0.52
CA PHE A 142 -10.30 -8.41 1.27
C PHE A 142 -10.17 -8.08 2.76
N GLU A 143 -9.65 -6.90 3.14
CA GLU A 143 -9.58 -6.47 4.54
C GLU A 143 -10.96 -6.47 5.21
N THR A 144 -11.99 -5.97 4.51
CA THR A 144 -13.37 -5.96 5.00
C THR A 144 -13.89 -7.38 5.21
N LEU A 145 -13.64 -8.28 4.26
CA LEU A 145 -14.07 -9.67 4.35
C LEU A 145 -13.35 -10.43 5.49
N GLN A 146 -12.04 -10.22 5.65
CA GLN A 146 -11.26 -10.79 6.75
C GLN A 146 -11.75 -10.29 8.11
N SER A 147 -12.00 -8.99 8.24
CA SER A 147 -12.56 -8.40 9.45
C SER A 147 -13.95 -8.98 9.77
N ARG A 148 -14.83 -9.13 8.77
CA ARG A 148 -16.16 -9.74 8.95
C ARG A 148 -16.11 -11.23 9.27
N LYS A 149 -15.07 -11.93 8.86
CA LYS A 149 -14.85 -13.35 9.23
C LYS A 149 -14.40 -13.46 10.68
N ALA A 150 -13.50 -12.56 11.14
CA ALA A 150 -12.97 -12.54 12.50
C ALA A 150 -13.99 -12.02 13.52
N GLU A 151 -14.69 -10.93 13.20
CA GLU A 151 -15.68 -10.26 14.06
C GLU A 151 -16.99 -10.04 13.28
N PRO A 152 -17.85 -11.04 13.18
CA PRO A 152 -19.04 -10.97 12.36
C PRO A 152 -20.10 -10.01 12.94
N PRO A 153 -20.57 -9.03 12.14
CA PRO A 153 -21.70 -8.21 12.56
C PRO A 153 -22.98 -9.05 12.67
N SER A 154 -23.87 -8.69 13.63
CA SER A 154 -25.03 -9.47 14.07
C SER A 154 -26.05 -9.87 12.97
N LYS A 155 -26.00 -9.28 11.78
CA LYS A 155 -26.79 -9.63 10.59
C LYS A 155 -25.98 -9.29 9.33
N SER A 156 -25.20 -10.22 8.83
CA SER A 156 -24.39 -10.04 7.60
C SER A 156 -24.62 -11.20 6.63
N TYR A 157 -24.97 -10.87 5.40
CA TYR A 157 -25.05 -11.86 4.32
C TYR A 157 -23.70 -12.55 4.09
N THR A 158 -22.59 -11.79 4.19
CA THR A 158 -21.22 -12.34 4.14
C THR A 158 -21.00 -13.44 5.17
N GLN A 159 -21.55 -13.27 6.40
CA GLN A 159 -21.45 -14.31 7.44
C GLN A 159 -22.22 -15.58 7.06
N THR A 160 -23.40 -15.43 6.44
CA THR A 160 -24.15 -16.58 5.94
C THR A 160 -23.34 -17.37 4.90
N LEU A 161 -22.60 -16.66 4.05
CA LEU A 161 -21.72 -17.27 3.04
C LEU A 161 -20.53 -18.01 3.67
N PHE A 162 -19.91 -17.45 4.71
CA PHE A 162 -18.84 -18.15 5.45
C PHE A 162 -19.37 -19.38 6.22
N ALA A 163 -20.63 -19.33 6.68
CA ALA A 163 -21.25 -20.45 7.42
C ALA A 163 -21.77 -21.56 6.49
N ASP A 164 -22.13 -21.25 5.25
CA ASP A 164 -22.68 -22.19 4.27
C ASP A 164 -21.85 -22.20 2.98
N ARG A 165 -20.78 -23.00 2.99
CA ARG A 165 -19.91 -23.21 1.83
C ARG A 165 -20.67 -23.66 0.58
N ARG A 166 -21.72 -24.46 0.73
CA ARG A 166 -22.51 -24.94 -0.41
C ARG A 166 -23.26 -23.80 -1.07
N LEU A 167 -23.82 -22.89 -0.27
CA LEU A 167 -24.45 -21.67 -0.77
C LEU A 167 -23.44 -20.81 -1.51
N LEU A 168 -22.24 -20.60 -0.94
CA LEU A 168 -21.17 -19.80 -1.55
C LEU A 168 -20.77 -20.33 -2.93
N LEU A 169 -20.49 -21.64 -3.03
CA LEU A 169 -20.12 -22.26 -4.30
C LEU A 169 -21.27 -22.19 -5.33
N LYS A 170 -22.52 -22.36 -4.87
CA LYS A 170 -23.69 -22.18 -5.73
C LYS A 170 -23.74 -20.77 -6.30
N LYS A 171 -23.53 -19.75 -5.45
CA LYS A 171 -23.54 -18.35 -5.89
C LYS A 171 -22.42 -18.06 -6.92
N ILE A 172 -21.22 -18.53 -6.71
CA ILE A 172 -20.13 -18.38 -7.69
C ILE A 172 -20.51 -18.94 -9.06
N MET A 173 -21.12 -20.13 -9.09
CA MET A 173 -21.55 -20.74 -10.34
C MET A 173 -22.70 -19.99 -11.01
N GLU A 174 -23.63 -19.45 -10.22
CA GLU A 174 -24.75 -18.65 -10.69
C GLU A 174 -24.23 -17.36 -11.36
N GLU A 175 -23.41 -16.59 -10.66
CA GLU A 175 -22.86 -15.34 -11.19
C GLU A 175 -21.92 -15.57 -12.40
N ALA A 176 -21.15 -16.66 -12.40
CA ALA A 176 -20.33 -17.03 -13.56
C ALA A 176 -21.19 -17.32 -14.80
N TYR A 177 -22.35 -17.96 -14.63
CA TYR A 177 -23.30 -18.18 -15.71
C TYR A 177 -23.94 -16.85 -16.18
N GLU A 178 -24.30 -15.97 -15.25
CA GLU A 178 -24.91 -14.68 -15.54
C GLU A 178 -23.94 -13.73 -16.27
N VAL A 179 -22.64 -13.76 -15.93
CA VAL A 179 -21.60 -13.08 -16.71
C VAL A 179 -21.61 -13.54 -18.18
N VAL A 180 -21.72 -14.84 -18.44
CA VAL A 180 -21.73 -15.37 -19.83
C VAL A 180 -23.04 -15.09 -20.54
N SER A 181 -24.18 -15.08 -19.84
CA SER A 181 -25.52 -14.93 -20.38
C SER A 181 -26.11 -13.52 -20.25
N HIS A 182 -25.27 -12.53 -19.96
CA HIS A 182 -25.71 -11.16 -19.72
C HIS A 182 -26.59 -10.57 -20.82
N SER A 183 -27.54 -9.74 -20.42
CA SER A 183 -28.52 -9.13 -21.33
C SER A 183 -28.13 -7.73 -21.82
N SER A 184 -27.21 -7.04 -21.12
CA SER A 184 -26.76 -5.69 -21.44
C SER A 184 -25.37 -5.41 -20.83
N LYS A 185 -24.72 -4.32 -21.28
CA LYS A 185 -23.43 -3.89 -20.70
C LYS A 185 -23.53 -3.55 -19.19
N ASP A 186 -24.65 -3.01 -18.76
CA ASP A 186 -24.83 -2.65 -17.35
C ASP A 186 -25.11 -3.90 -16.52
N ASN A 187 -25.91 -4.85 -17.02
CA ASN A 187 -26.08 -6.15 -16.41
C ASN A 187 -24.72 -6.88 -16.29
N LEU A 188 -23.91 -6.94 -17.35
CA LEU A 188 -22.57 -7.52 -17.31
C LEU A 188 -21.67 -6.91 -16.20
N ARG A 189 -21.75 -5.59 -15.96
CA ARG A 189 -20.97 -4.94 -14.88
C ARG A 189 -21.38 -5.44 -13.50
N TRP A 190 -22.68 -5.63 -13.27
CA TRP A 190 -23.20 -6.14 -12.01
C TRP A 190 -22.78 -7.58 -11.79
N GLU A 191 -22.95 -8.46 -12.78
CA GLU A 191 -22.60 -9.86 -12.68
C GLU A 191 -21.08 -10.08 -12.47
N ILE A 192 -20.24 -9.26 -13.13
CA ILE A 192 -18.80 -9.27 -12.88
C ILE A 192 -18.49 -8.84 -11.43
N ALA A 193 -19.15 -7.81 -10.90
CA ALA A 193 -18.94 -7.34 -9.53
C ALA A 193 -19.36 -8.41 -8.51
N ASP A 194 -20.49 -9.07 -8.72
CA ASP A 194 -21.00 -10.12 -7.85
C ASP A 194 -20.11 -11.36 -7.91
N LEU A 195 -19.66 -11.78 -9.08
CA LEU A 195 -18.71 -12.87 -9.23
C LEU A 195 -17.39 -12.59 -8.50
N LEU A 196 -16.83 -11.37 -8.64
CA LEU A 196 -15.61 -10.95 -7.92
C LEU A 196 -15.82 -10.95 -6.40
N TYR A 197 -16.98 -10.51 -5.93
CA TYR A 197 -17.32 -10.53 -4.51
C TYR A 197 -17.36 -11.96 -3.96
N PHE A 198 -18.12 -12.87 -4.57
CA PHE A 198 -18.24 -14.24 -4.08
C PHE A 198 -16.92 -15.03 -4.19
N ALA A 199 -16.14 -14.79 -5.26
CA ALA A 199 -14.79 -15.36 -5.39
C ALA A 199 -13.85 -14.84 -4.27
N SER A 200 -13.94 -13.56 -3.92
CA SER A 200 -13.16 -12.98 -2.82
C SER A 200 -13.56 -13.56 -1.45
N VAL A 201 -14.87 -13.81 -1.22
CA VAL A 201 -15.34 -14.50 -0.01
C VAL A 201 -14.74 -15.90 0.10
N LEU A 202 -14.71 -16.64 -1.02
CA LEU A 202 -14.10 -17.97 -1.06
C LEU A 202 -12.59 -17.92 -0.78
N ALA A 203 -11.87 -16.97 -1.39
CA ALA A 203 -10.43 -16.80 -1.17
C ALA A 203 -10.11 -16.54 0.32
N VAL A 204 -10.86 -15.61 0.97
CA VAL A 204 -10.73 -15.34 2.40
C VAL A 204 -11.11 -16.57 3.24
N ASP A 205 -12.09 -17.36 2.81
CA ASP A 205 -12.49 -18.57 3.53
C ASP A 205 -11.40 -19.65 3.48
N GLU A 206 -10.73 -19.80 2.36
CA GLU A 206 -9.61 -20.74 2.17
C GLU A 206 -8.26 -20.21 2.70
N GLY A 207 -8.17 -18.92 3.05
CA GLY A 207 -6.93 -18.32 3.54
C GLY A 207 -5.90 -18.05 2.44
N VAL A 208 -6.36 -17.75 1.22
CA VAL A 208 -5.53 -17.43 0.04
C VAL A 208 -5.35 -15.93 -0.10
#